data_83a691955161b3001b46263a09e889db
#
_entry.id   83a691955161b3001b46263a09e889db
#
_cell.length_a   1.000
_cell.length_b   1.000
_cell.length_c   1.000
_cell.angle_alpha   90.00
_cell.angle_beta   90.00
_cell.angle_gamma   90.00
#
_symmetry.space_group_name_H-M   'P 1'
#
loop_
_entity.id
_entity.type
_entity.pdbx_description
1 polymer ?
#
loop_
_entity_poly.entity_id
_entity_poly.type
_entity_poly.pdbx_seq_one_letter_code
_entity_poly.pdbx_strand_id
1 'polypeptide(L)'
;MKTVYTSVMLPLFLGVFEGIFPDFGSMTNSQELDVLCYILVVSVGLSILFNRNASSGGLDIVAKIMNKYLHMDLGKAMSLSGMCVALSAALVYDKKTVVLSVLGTYFNGLVLDHFIFHHNIKRRVCIITKKEEELRQFIIHDLHSGATIYESIGAYNMEKRNEIITIVDKGEYQKLMNYMNREDPKAFITVYTVSDMRYQPKR
;
A
#
# COMPACT_ATOMS: atom_id res chain seq x y z
N MET A 1 14.45 -14.76 8.14
CA MET A 1 13.59 -15.94 8.22
C MET A 1 12.36 -15.88 7.30
N LYS A 2 11.57 -14.80 7.27
CA LYS A 2 10.34 -14.72 6.43
C LYS A 2 10.62 -14.96 4.93
N THR A 3 11.66 -14.33 4.39
CA THR A 3 12.04 -14.48 2.96
C THR A 3 12.44 -15.91 2.60
N VAL A 4 13.19 -16.60 3.48
CA VAL A 4 13.58 -18.00 3.24
C VAL A 4 12.34 -18.90 3.17
N TYR A 5 11.40 -18.69 4.08
CA TYR A 5 10.15 -19.45 4.09
C TYR A 5 9.34 -19.21 2.80
N THR A 6 9.16 -17.95 2.37
CA THR A 6 8.43 -17.63 1.15
C THR A 6 9.12 -18.13 -0.12
N SER A 7 10.46 -18.08 -0.18
CA SER A 7 11.23 -18.60 -1.33
C SER A 7 11.12 -20.13 -1.49
N VAL A 8 10.92 -20.86 -0.41
CA VAL A 8 10.69 -22.33 -0.46
C VAL A 8 9.23 -22.64 -0.80
N MET A 9 8.30 -21.85 -0.23
CA MET A 9 6.87 -22.07 -0.46
C MET A 9 6.44 -21.79 -1.89
N LEU A 10 7.05 -20.80 -2.56
CA LEU A 10 6.65 -20.43 -3.93
C LEU A 10 6.82 -21.59 -4.92
N PRO A 11 8.01 -22.25 -5.05
CA PRO A 11 8.16 -23.39 -5.95
C PRO A 11 7.25 -24.58 -5.57
N LEU A 12 7.00 -24.78 -4.28
CA LEU A 12 6.13 -25.86 -3.82
C LEU A 12 4.68 -25.64 -4.27
N PHE A 13 4.15 -24.42 -4.14
CA PHE A 13 2.82 -24.09 -4.64
C PHE A 13 2.77 -24.16 -6.16
N LEU A 14 3.79 -23.70 -6.88
CA LEU A 14 3.84 -23.82 -8.34
C LEU A 14 3.77 -25.30 -8.77
N GLY A 15 4.55 -26.19 -8.16
CA GLY A 15 4.50 -27.62 -8.45
C GLY A 15 3.15 -28.26 -8.15
N VAL A 16 2.46 -27.83 -7.10
CA VAL A 16 1.09 -28.29 -6.79
C VAL A 16 0.11 -27.82 -7.88
N PHE A 17 0.19 -26.55 -8.30
CA PHE A 17 -0.68 -26.04 -9.36
C PHE A 17 -0.40 -26.69 -10.71
N GLU A 18 0.84 -26.94 -11.08
CA GLU A 18 1.20 -27.70 -12.30
C GLU A 18 0.65 -29.12 -12.26
N GLY A 19 0.67 -29.77 -11.09
CA GLY A 19 0.09 -31.10 -10.91
C GLY A 19 -1.44 -31.15 -11.02
N ILE A 20 -2.12 -30.05 -10.61
CA ILE A 20 -3.59 -29.96 -10.69
C ILE A 20 -4.05 -29.53 -12.10
N PHE A 21 -3.28 -28.66 -12.75
CA PHE A 21 -3.60 -28.08 -14.07
C PHE A 21 -2.46 -28.28 -15.06
N PRO A 22 -2.15 -29.54 -15.48
CA PRO A 22 -1.00 -29.83 -16.34
C PRO A 22 -1.09 -29.20 -17.74
N ASP A 23 -2.31 -29.02 -18.27
CA ASP A 23 -2.57 -28.47 -19.60
C ASP A 23 -3.06 -27.01 -19.56
N PHE A 24 -2.72 -26.27 -18.51
CA PHE A 24 -3.14 -24.87 -18.37
C PHE A 24 -2.40 -23.99 -19.35
N GLY A 25 -3.08 -23.66 -20.45
CA GLY A 25 -2.57 -22.72 -21.46
C GLY A 25 -2.99 -21.27 -21.19
N SER A 26 -3.09 -20.48 -22.25
CA SER A 26 -3.60 -19.10 -22.18
C SER A 26 -5.04 -19.07 -21.65
N MET A 27 -5.34 -18.17 -20.70
CA MET A 27 -6.71 -17.96 -20.20
C MET A 27 -7.61 -17.27 -21.21
N THR A 28 -7.04 -16.38 -22.03
CA THR A 28 -7.81 -15.48 -22.91
C THR A 28 -7.56 -15.72 -24.39
N ASN A 29 -6.66 -16.65 -24.74
CA ASN A 29 -6.13 -16.86 -26.10
C ASN A 29 -5.48 -15.59 -26.72
N SER A 30 -5.19 -14.58 -25.88
CA SER A 30 -4.52 -13.35 -26.25
C SER A 30 -3.36 -13.09 -25.30
N GLN A 31 -2.13 -13.07 -25.83
CA GLN A 31 -0.92 -12.85 -25.04
C GLN A 31 -0.94 -11.50 -24.29
N GLU A 32 -1.51 -10.46 -24.89
CA GLU A 32 -1.61 -9.14 -24.32
C GLU A 32 -2.55 -9.11 -23.10
N LEU A 33 -3.70 -9.78 -23.19
CA LEU A 33 -4.66 -9.87 -22.09
C LEU A 33 -4.13 -10.73 -20.95
N ASP A 34 -3.44 -11.82 -21.26
CA ASP A 34 -2.81 -12.67 -20.24
C ASP A 34 -1.74 -11.92 -19.47
N VAL A 35 -0.94 -11.07 -20.13
CA VAL A 35 0.03 -10.19 -19.46
C VAL A 35 -0.65 -9.18 -18.54
N LEU A 36 -1.77 -8.59 -18.94
CA LEU A 36 -2.52 -7.67 -18.07
C LEU A 36 -3.06 -8.38 -16.82
N CYS A 37 -3.65 -9.57 -16.98
CA CYS A 37 -4.11 -10.38 -15.84
C CYS A 37 -2.94 -10.75 -14.92
N TYR A 38 -1.81 -11.17 -15.48
CA TYR A 38 -0.59 -11.46 -14.73
C TYR A 38 -0.12 -10.25 -13.91
N ILE A 39 -0.04 -9.05 -14.50
CA ILE A 39 0.39 -7.82 -13.83
C ILE A 39 -0.47 -7.58 -12.61
N LEU A 40 -1.79 -7.63 -12.73
CA LEU A 40 -2.71 -7.37 -11.61
C LEU A 40 -2.53 -8.39 -10.48
N VAL A 41 -2.58 -9.69 -10.79
CA VAL A 41 -2.51 -10.74 -9.78
C VAL A 41 -1.15 -10.75 -9.07
N VAL A 42 -0.06 -10.67 -9.83
CA VAL A 42 1.30 -10.69 -9.27
C VAL A 42 1.61 -9.44 -8.47
N SER A 43 1.19 -8.24 -8.93
CA SER A 43 1.40 -7.00 -8.19
C SER A 43 0.69 -7.03 -6.83
N VAL A 44 -0.54 -7.54 -6.78
CA VAL A 44 -1.25 -7.71 -5.50
C VAL A 44 -0.50 -8.68 -4.58
N GLY A 45 -0.10 -9.85 -5.09
CA GLY A 45 0.66 -10.84 -4.32
C GLY A 45 1.98 -10.27 -3.77
N LEU A 46 2.77 -9.60 -4.62
CA LEU A 46 4.02 -8.97 -4.21
C LEU A 46 3.81 -7.84 -3.21
N SER A 47 2.75 -7.04 -3.35
CA SER A 47 2.43 -5.97 -2.40
C SER A 47 2.17 -6.51 -1.00
N ILE A 48 1.47 -7.64 -0.89
CA ILE A 48 1.23 -8.32 0.39
C ILE A 48 2.55 -8.81 1.01
N LEU A 49 3.43 -9.43 0.19
CA LEU A 49 4.74 -9.89 0.63
C LEU A 49 5.62 -8.73 1.13
N PHE A 50 5.69 -7.65 0.38
CA PHE A 50 6.51 -6.50 0.73
C PHE A 50 6.00 -5.78 1.99
N ASN A 51 4.70 -5.65 2.17
CA ASN A 51 4.10 -5.10 3.38
C ASN A 51 4.39 -5.94 4.63
N ARG A 52 4.64 -7.26 4.47
CA ARG A 52 5.08 -8.16 5.55
C ARG A 52 6.60 -8.24 5.70
N ASN A 53 7.37 -7.39 4.98
CA ASN A 53 8.82 -7.42 4.91
C ASN A 53 9.39 -8.77 4.45
N ALA A 54 8.64 -9.50 3.61
CA ALA A 54 9.04 -10.72 2.95
C ALA A 54 9.43 -10.47 1.49
N SER A 55 9.99 -11.47 0.81
CA SER A 55 10.39 -11.45 -0.59
C SER A 55 10.22 -12.85 -1.15
N SER A 56 9.91 -12.99 -2.45
CA SER A 56 9.76 -14.29 -3.10
C SER A 56 11.10 -15.00 -3.36
N GLY A 57 12.20 -14.27 -3.26
CA GLY A 57 13.55 -14.84 -3.46
C GLY A 57 14.15 -14.57 -4.85
N GLY A 58 13.42 -13.89 -5.74
CA GLY A 58 13.86 -13.56 -7.11
C GLY A 58 14.37 -12.13 -7.25
N LEU A 59 13.99 -11.46 -8.36
CA LEU A 59 14.34 -10.06 -8.66
C LEU A 59 13.89 -9.05 -7.60
N ASP A 60 12.92 -9.39 -6.82
CA ASP A 60 12.43 -8.63 -5.68
C ASP A 60 13.47 -8.46 -4.55
N ILE A 61 14.46 -9.35 -4.44
CA ILE A 61 15.65 -9.12 -3.59
C ILE A 61 16.48 -7.95 -4.14
N VAL A 62 16.72 -7.93 -5.45
CA VAL A 62 17.46 -6.84 -6.11
C VAL A 62 16.70 -5.53 -5.91
N ALA A 63 15.40 -5.52 -6.10
CA ALA A 63 14.56 -4.34 -5.87
C ALA A 63 14.63 -3.85 -4.41
N LYS A 64 14.64 -4.73 -3.43
CA LYS A 64 14.83 -4.38 -2.01
C LYS A 64 16.22 -3.81 -1.71
N ILE A 65 17.27 -4.33 -2.36
CA ILE A 65 18.62 -3.78 -2.25
C ILE A 65 18.64 -2.36 -2.84
N MET A 66 18.07 -2.16 -4.02
CA MET A 66 17.97 -0.84 -4.64
C MET A 66 17.16 0.13 -3.81
N ASN A 67 16.01 -0.30 -3.25
CA ASN A 67 15.23 0.52 -2.34
C ASN A 67 16.05 0.94 -1.11
N LYS A 68 16.81 0.02 -0.51
CA LYS A 68 17.61 0.29 0.69
C LYS A 68 18.78 1.25 0.44
N TYR A 69 19.50 1.10 -0.67
CA TYR A 69 20.74 1.85 -0.94
C TYR A 69 20.52 3.05 -1.85
N LEU A 70 19.60 2.97 -2.81
CA LEU A 70 19.30 4.05 -3.76
C LEU A 70 18.07 4.88 -3.34
N HIS A 71 17.38 4.49 -2.27
CA HIS A 71 16.16 5.15 -1.77
C HIS A 71 15.06 5.30 -2.82
N MET A 72 14.97 4.33 -3.75
CA MET A 72 13.93 4.27 -4.77
C MET A 72 12.70 3.54 -4.24
N ASP A 73 11.52 3.88 -4.77
CA ASP A 73 10.30 3.12 -4.49
C ASP A 73 10.44 1.67 -4.96
N LEU A 74 9.82 0.74 -4.24
CA LEU A 74 9.96 -0.70 -4.53
C LEU A 74 9.48 -1.09 -5.92
N GLY A 75 8.37 -0.52 -6.40
CA GLY A 75 7.87 -0.80 -7.74
C GLY A 75 8.76 -0.22 -8.83
N LYS A 76 9.33 0.99 -8.63
CA LYS A 76 10.34 1.55 -9.56
C LYS A 76 11.58 0.68 -9.63
N ALA A 77 12.05 0.18 -8.49
CA ALA A 77 13.20 -0.71 -8.42
C ALA A 77 12.91 -2.06 -9.10
N MET A 78 11.69 -2.60 -8.92
CA MET A 78 11.22 -3.79 -9.63
C MET A 78 11.14 -3.58 -11.13
N SER A 79 10.56 -2.46 -11.58
CA SER A 79 10.51 -2.11 -13.00
C SER A 79 11.92 -2.02 -13.63
N LEU A 80 12.84 -1.33 -12.95
CA LEU A 80 14.18 -1.15 -13.48
C LEU A 80 14.94 -2.46 -13.58
N SER A 81 14.95 -3.27 -12.52
CA SER A 81 15.60 -4.59 -12.53
C SER A 81 14.99 -5.54 -13.56
N GLY A 82 13.66 -5.58 -13.66
CA GLY A 82 12.95 -6.41 -14.62
C GLY A 82 13.14 -5.94 -16.06
N MET A 83 13.21 -4.61 -16.32
CA MET A 83 13.54 -4.08 -17.66
C MET A 83 14.95 -4.48 -18.12
N CYS A 84 15.92 -4.49 -17.21
CA CYS A 84 17.27 -4.99 -17.55
C CYS A 84 17.22 -6.46 -18.00
N VAL A 85 16.44 -7.30 -17.33
CA VAL A 85 16.24 -8.70 -17.73
C VAL A 85 15.48 -8.81 -19.04
N ALA A 86 14.40 -8.05 -19.23
CA ALA A 86 13.61 -8.04 -20.45
C ALA A 86 14.42 -7.58 -21.67
N LEU A 87 15.31 -6.60 -21.51
CA LEU A 87 16.22 -6.16 -22.57
C LEU A 87 17.27 -7.23 -22.91
N SER A 88 17.77 -7.97 -21.93
CA SER A 88 18.69 -9.09 -22.20
C SER A 88 18.01 -10.21 -23.00
N ALA A 89 16.71 -10.40 -22.84
CA ALA A 89 15.92 -11.34 -23.62
C ALA A 89 15.79 -10.97 -25.11
N ALA A 90 16.10 -9.72 -25.50
CA ALA A 90 16.14 -9.28 -26.90
C ALA A 90 17.14 -10.03 -27.76
N LEU A 91 18.11 -10.71 -27.15
CA LEU A 91 19.09 -11.54 -27.85
C LEU A 91 18.50 -12.89 -28.31
N VAL A 92 17.39 -13.33 -27.72
CA VAL A 92 16.84 -14.68 -27.92
C VAL A 92 15.41 -14.65 -28.46
N TYR A 93 14.61 -13.67 -28.06
CA TYR A 93 13.18 -13.59 -28.37
C TYR A 93 12.87 -12.58 -29.48
N ASP A 94 11.68 -12.73 -30.08
CA ASP A 94 11.17 -11.83 -31.08
C ASP A 94 10.86 -10.42 -30.53
N LYS A 95 10.85 -9.42 -31.41
CA LYS A 95 10.64 -8.01 -31.04
C LYS A 95 9.33 -7.75 -30.30
N LYS A 96 8.25 -8.46 -30.69
CA LYS A 96 6.93 -8.30 -30.05
C LYS A 96 6.97 -8.74 -28.59
N THR A 97 7.55 -9.91 -28.32
CA THR A 97 7.71 -10.45 -26.96
C THR A 97 8.59 -9.54 -26.10
N VAL A 98 9.67 -9.01 -26.62
CA VAL A 98 10.55 -8.09 -25.89
C VAL A 98 9.83 -6.79 -25.53
N VAL A 99 9.13 -6.17 -26.47
CA VAL A 99 8.36 -4.94 -26.21
C VAL A 99 7.27 -5.20 -25.17
N LEU A 100 6.55 -6.30 -25.29
CA LEU A 100 5.51 -6.67 -24.34
C LEU A 100 6.07 -6.93 -22.93
N SER A 101 7.24 -7.56 -22.84
CA SER A 101 7.93 -7.82 -21.57
C SER A 101 8.41 -6.52 -20.90
N VAL A 102 8.98 -5.59 -21.65
CA VAL A 102 9.40 -4.29 -21.12
C VAL A 102 8.20 -3.48 -20.62
N LEU A 103 7.15 -3.39 -21.43
CA LEU A 103 5.92 -2.70 -21.04
C LEU A 103 5.26 -3.37 -19.83
N GLY A 104 5.15 -4.70 -19.86
CA GLY A 104 4.58 -5.47 -18.76
C GLY A 104 5.32 -5.26 -17.44
N THR A 105 6.64 -5.27 -17.49
CA THR A 105 7.49 -5.02 -16.30
C THR A 105 7.32 -3.58 -15.78
N TYR A 106 7.26 -2.61 -16.68
CA TYR A 106 7.02 -1.21 -16.29
C TYR A 106 5.66 -1.03 -15.60
N PHE A 107 4.59 -1.53 -16.21
CA PHE A 107 3.25 -1.45 -15.63
C PHE A 107 3.12 -2.25 -14.33
N ASN A 108 3.77 -3.42 -14.23
CA ASN A 108 3.82 -4.21 -12.99
C ASN A 108 4.35 -3.39 -11.82
N GLY A 109 5.44 -2.64 -12.04
CA GLY A 109 5.99 -1.77 -10.99
C GLY A 109 5.08 -0.60 -10.61
N LEU A 110 4.40 0.03 -11.58
CA LEU A 110 3.42 1.10 -11.30
C LEU A 110 2.24 0.58 -10.46
N VAL A 111 1.68 -0.56 -10.85
CA VAL A 111 0.58 -1.20 -10.13
C VAL A 111 1.02 -1.65 -8.74
N LEU A 112 2.22 -2.22 -8.62
CA LEU A 112 2.81 -2.63 -7.35
C LEU A 112 2.95 -1.45 -6.37
N ASP A 113 3.53 -0.33 -6.81
CA ASP A 113 3.67 0.87 -5.97
C ASP A 113 2.31 1.39 -5.53
N HIS A 114 1.32 1.40 -6.43
CA HIS A 114 -0.04 1.80 -6.08
C HIS A 114 -0.62 0.95 -4.93
N PHE A 115 -0.47 -0.37 -4.99
CA PHE A 115 -0.96 -1.26 -3.93
C PHE A 115 -0.17 -1.15 -2.62
N ILE A 116 1.17 -0.96 -2.69
CA ILE A 116 2.00 -0.75 -1.51
C ILE A 116 1.60 0.54 -0.79
N PHE A 117 1.49 1.65 -1.52
CA PHE A 117 1.12 2.95 -0.95
C PHE A 117 -0.27 2.94 -0.33
N HIS A 118 -1.26 2.37 -1.02
CA HIS A 118 -2.64 2.35 -0.54
C HIS A 118 -2.85 1.54 0.75
N HIS A 119 -1.99 0.58 1.03
CA HIS A 119 -2.11 -0.24 2.24
C HIS A 119 -1.64 0.48 3.50
N ASN A 120 -0.75 1.46 3.39
CA ASN A 120 -0.13 2.16 4.51
C ASN A 120 -0.62 3.60 4.69
N ILE A 121 -1.61 4.04 3.90
CA ILE A 121 -2.16 5.39 4.01
C ILE A 121 -2.86 5.56 5.36
N LYS A 122 -2.36 6.51 6.14
CA LYS A 122 -3.04 7.01 7.33
C LYS A 122 -3.72 8.35 7.05
N ARG A 123 -4.66 8.71 7.89
CA ARG A 123 -5.40 9.96 7.80
C ARG A 123 -5.16 10.80 9.03
N ARG A 124 -4.69 12.02 8.82
CA ARG A 124 -4.70 13.06 9.85
C ARG A 124 -6.06 13.72 9.81
N VAL A 125 -6.80 13.59 10.89
CA VAL A 125 -8.13 14.17 11.05
C VAL A 125 -8.02 15.30 12.05
N CYS A 126 -8.44 16.50 11.64
CA CYS A 126 -8.50 17.69 12.48
C CYS A 126 -9.98 18.00 12.72
N ILE A 127 -10.38 18.09 13.98
CA ILE A 127 -11.77 18.20 14.39
C ILE A 127 -11.94 19.39 15.34
N ILE A 128 -12.88 20.28 15.01
CA ILE A 128 -13.34 21.35 15.88
C ILE A 128 -14.79 21.04 16.25
N THR A 129 -15.06 20.77 17.51
CA THR A 129 -16.37 20.38 18.03
C THR A 129 -16.64 21.05 19.37
N LYS A 130 -17.89 21.13 19.77
CA LYS A 130 -18.29 21.56 21.11
C LYS A 130 -18.20 20.43 22.15
N LYS A 131 -18.14 19.17 21.69
CA LYS A 131 -18.04 17.95 22.52
C LYS A 131 -16.60 17.45 22.61
N GLU A 132 -15.69 18.34 23.04
CA GLU A 132 -14.23 18.06 23.02
C GLU A 132 -13.87 16.89 23.95
N GLU A 133 -14.39 16.87 25.16
CA GLU A 133 -14.05 15.86 26.15
C GLU A 133 -14.58 14.47 25.75
N GLU A 134 -15.82 14.39 25.25
CA GLU A 134 -16.39 13.13 24.77
C GLU A 134 -15.58 12.58 23.58
N LEU A 135 -15.19 13.46 22.64
CA LEU A 135 -14.36 13.08 21.52
C LEU A 135 -12.98 12.60 21.96
N ARG A 136 -12.36 13.30 22.92
CA ARG A 136 -11.06 12.91 23.48
C ARG A 136 -11.13 11.51 24.11
N GLN A 137 -12.15 11.25 24.90
CA GLN A 137 -12.36 9.95 25.53
C GLN A 137 -12.55 8.85 24.47
N PHE A 138 -13.37 9.09 23.45
CA PHE A 138 -13.58 8.16 22.36
C PHE A 138 -12.28 7.84 21.61
N ILE A 139 -11.43 8.84 21.28
CA ILE A 139 -10.17 8.61 20.59
C ILE A 139 -9.21 7.77 21.44
N ILE A 140 -9.14 8.03 22.74
CA ILE A 140 -8.20 7.35 23.64
C ILE A 140 -8.66 5.93 23.98
N HIS A 141 -9.94 5.74 24.32
CA HIS A 141 -10.44 4.49 24.87
C HIS A 141 -11.02 3.55 23.82
N ASP A 142 -11.74 4.08 22.82
CA ASP A 142 -12.38 3.24 21.79
C ASP A 142 -11.50 3.03 20.56
N LEU A 143 -10.77 4.08 20.13
CA LEU A 143 -9.85 3.96 19.00
C LEU A 143 -8.43 3.58 19.42
N HIS A 144 -8.10 3.65 20.72
CA HIS A 144 -6.74 3.45 21.24
C HIS A 144 -5.68 4.27 20.50
N SER A 145 -6.08 5.44 20.00
CA SER A 145 -5.24 6.36 19.23
C SER A 145 -4.82 7.56 20.06
N GLY A 146 -3.69 8.16 19.70
CA GLY A 146 -3.25 9.42 20.28
C GLY A 146 -3.99 10.61 19.69
N ALA A 147 -4.19 11.65 20.49
CA ALA A 147 -4.70 12.93 20.01
C ALA A 147 -3.81 14.09 20.52
N THR A 148 -3.74 15.16 19.73
CA THR A 148 -3.08 16.41 20.10
C THR A 148 -4.12 17.53 20.00
N ILE A 149 -4.17 18.39 21.00
CA ILE A 149 -5.10 19.51 21.06
C ILE A 149 -4.32 20.79 20.82
N TYR A 150 -4.80 21.63 19.89
CA TYR A 150 -4.29 22.96 19.62
C TYR A 150 -5.36 24.01 19.92
N GLU A 151 -4.98 25.09 20.59
CA GLU A 151 -5.83 26.27 20.67
C GLU A 151 -5.86 26.98 19.31
N SER A 152 -7.03 27.22 18.80
CA SER A 152 -7.27 27.95 17.56
C SER A 152 -8.19 29.13 17.80
N ILE A 153 -8.12 30.14 16.97
CA ILE A 153 -8.98 31.32 17.04
C ILE A 153 -9.78 31.39 15.73
N GLY A 154 -11.10 31.39 15.85
CA GLY A 154 -12.00 31.53 14.71
C GLY A 154 -11.88 32.94 14.09
N ALA A 155 -11.47 33.02 12.82
CA ALA A 155 -11.20 34.30 12.16
C ALA A 155 -12.45 35.21 12.04
N TYR A 156 -13.66 34.64 12.02
CA TYR A 156 -14.89 35.41 11.85
C TYR A 156 -15.32 36.14 13.14
N ASN A 157 -15.27 35.47 14.29
CA ASN A 157 -15.79 35.98 15.55
C ASN A 157 -14.75 36.10 16.65
N MET A 158 -13.46 35.83 16.33
CA MET A 158 -12.31 35.84 17.27
C MET A 158 -12.53 34.96 18.50
N GLU A 159 -13.42 33.95 18.42
CA GLU A 159 -13.63 32.98 19.51
C GLU A 159 -12.50 31.97 19.56
N LYS A 160 -12.07 31.66 20.79
CA LYS A 160 -11.14 30.56 21.05
C LYS A 160 -11.85 29.23 20.92
N ARG A 161 -11.23 28.29 20.21
CA ARG A 161 -11.73 26.92 20.01
C ARG A 161 -10.55 25.96 20.07
N ASN A 162 -10.79 24.75 20.45
CA ASN A 162 -9.78 23.70 20.42
C ASN A 162 -9.93 22.87 19.12
N GLU A 163 -8.80 22.67 18.46
CA GLU A 163 -8.69 21.73 17.34
C GLU A 163 -8.05 20.44 17.84
N ILE A 164 -8.78 19.34 17.75
CA ILE A 164 -8.30 18.01 18.12
C ILE A 164 -7.78 17.33 16.86
N ILE A 165 -6.49 16.96 16.88
CA ILE A 165 -5.82 16.30 15.77
C ILE A 165 -5.50 14.88 16.17
N THR A 166 -5.93 13.92 15.34
CA THR A 166 -5.58 12.51 15.48
C THR A 166 -5.13 11.92 14.16
N ILE A 167 -4.28 10.89 14.22
CA ILE A 167 -3.85 10.15 13.03
C ILE A 167 -4.36 8.73 13.17
N VAL A 168 -5.20 8.34 12.23
CA VAL A 168 -5.96 7.10 12.25
C VAL A 168 -5.78 6.30 10.96
N ASP A 169 -5.96 4.99 11.03
CA ASP A 169 -6.05 4.15 9.85
C ASP A 169 -7.44 4.22 9.19
N LYS A 170 -7.64 3.49 8.10
CA LYS A 170 -8.89 3.49 7.35
C LYS A 170 -10.08 2.97 8.17
N GLY A 171 -9.86 1.96 9.01
CA GLY A 171 -10.91 1.36 9.84
C GLY A 171 -11.28 2.25 11.03
N GLU A 172 -10.27 2.80 11.70
CA GLU A 172 -10.42 3.77 12.79
C GLU A 172 -11.10 5.06 12.30
N TYR A 173 -10.74 5.53 11.10
CA TYR A 173 -11.38 6.68 10.47
C TYR A 173 -12.89 6.47 10.26
N GLN A 174 -13.30 5.30 9.78
CA GLN A 174 -14.74 5.02 9.63
C GLN A 174 -15.47 5.03 10.96
N LYS A 175 -14.88 4.44 12.02
CA LYS A 175 -15.43 4.48 13.36
C LYS A 175 -15.56 5.92 13.89
N LEU A 176 -14.51 6.71 13.70
CA LEU A 176 -14.47 8.11 14.10
C LEU A 176 -15.57 8.94 13.39
N MET A 177 -15.70 8.79 12.07
CA MET A 177 -16.73 9.51 11.30
C MET A 177 -18.13 9.09 11.67
N ASN A 178 -18.38 7.80 11.94
CA ASN A 178 -19.66 7.32 12.41
C ASN A 178 -20.01 7.89 13.79
N TYR A 179 -19.02 7.96 14.69
CA TYR A 179 -19.17 8.58 16.00
C TYR A 179 -19.51 10.06 15.86
N MET A 180 -18.74 10.83 15.07
CA MET A 180 -18.97 12.26 14.88
C MET A 180 -20.32 12.57 14.24
N ASN A 181 -20.74 11.80 13.24
CA ASN A 181 -22.05 11.95 12.60
C ASN A 181 -23.22 11.73 13.57
N ARG A 182 -23.02 10.91 14.60
CA ARG A 182 -24.03 10.65 15.63
C ARG A 182 -24.02 11.72 16.71
N GLU A 183 -22.84 12.09 17.22
CA GLU A 183 -22.70 12.95 18.40
C GLU A 183 -22.70 14.44 18.07
N ASP A 184 -22.02 14.85 17.01
CA ASP A 184 -21.96 16.24 16.55
C ASP A 184 -21.89 16.34 15.02
N PRO A 185 -23.03 16.22 14.32
CA PRO A 185 -23.10 16.30 12.86
C PRO A 185 -22.67 17.66 12.28
N LYS A 186 -22.54 18.69 13.13
CA LYS A 186 -22.15 20.06 12.73
C LYS A 186 -20.69 20.36 13.03
N ALA A 187 -19.93 19.40 13.56
CA ALA A 187 -18.50 19.55 13.79
C ALA A 187 -17.76 19.89 12.48
N PHE A 188 -16.78 20.79 12.59
CA PHE A 188 -15.90 21.07 11.45
C PHE A 188 -14.78 20.04 11.42
N ILE A 189 -14.71 19.27 10.33
CA ILE A 189 -13.77 18.17 10.19
C ILE A 189 -12.98 18.35 8.89
N THR A 190 -11.65 18.40 8.99
CA THR A 190 -10.75 18.36 7.84
C THR A 190 -9.90 17.10 7.88
N VAL A 191 -9.67 16.50 6.71
CA VAL A 191 -8.96 15.23 6.58
C VAL A 191 -7.82 15.37 5.58
N TYR A 192 -6.62 15.02 6.03
CA TYR A 192 -5.42 15.00 5.20
C TYR A 192 -4.89 13.58 5.08
N THR A 193 -4.40 13.24 3.91
CA THR A 193 -3.69 11.98 3.69
C THR A 193 -2.26 12.10 4.20
N VAL A 194 -1.82 11.14 5.02
CA VAL A 194 -0.45 11.05 5.53
C VAL A 194 0.24 9.90 4.81
N SER A 195 1.22 10.24 3.97
CA SER A 195 1.97 9.26 3.17
C SER A 195 3.06 8.56 3.97
N ASP A 196 3.63 9.23 4.97
CA ASP A 196 4.65 8.66 5.83
C ASP A 196 4.50 9.15 7.26
N MET A 197 4.72 8.25 8.22
CA MET A 197 4.67 8.54 9.64
C MET A 197 5.63 7.63 10.41
N ARG A 198 6.52 8.23 11.18
CA ARG A 198 7.34 7.50 12.14
C ARG A 198 6.63 7.49 13.49
N TYR A 199 6.11 6.33 13.86
CA TYR A 199 5.34 6.13 15.08
C TYR A 199 5.83 4.91 15.84
N GLN A 200 5.98 5.04 17.16
CA GLN A 200 6.16 3.90 18.04
C GLN A 200 4.79 3.55 18.63
N PRO A 201 4.25 2.35 18.35
CA PRO A 201 2.97 1.96 18.92
C PRO A 201 3.06 1.97 20.44
N LYS A 202 2.06 2.54 21.09
CA LYS A 202 1.91 2.39 22.55
C LYS A 202 1.76 0.90 22.85
N ARG A 203 2.55 0.43 23.82
CA ARG A 203 2.46 -0.92 24.38
C ARG A 203 1.19 -1.07 25.19
#